data_99f1b6ad36b1195f671dea11d62d29a9
#
_entry.id   99f1b6ad36b1195f671dea11d62d29a9
#
_cell.length_a   1.000
_cell.length_b   1.000
_cell.length_c   1.000
_cell.angle_alpha   90.00
_cell.angle_beta   90.00
_cell.angle_gamma   90.00
#
_symmetry.space_group_name_H-M   'P 1'
#
loop_
_entity.id
_entity.type
_entity.pdbx_description
1 polymer ?
#
loop_
_entity_poly.entity_id
_entity_poly.type
_entity_poly.pdbx_seq_one_letter_code
_entity_poly.pdbx_strand_id
1 'polypeptide(L)'
;MPDLKKIAQSELADVIREHQVMLLNNSAGRRANLSFYDLSDMELSHSDLSMSDFSGASLQHALLIGTNFTRATLFGTDLRVANLRRANMTHCDLRGACMRGADLTDAIMVDADMREGVLAWHDGTESQYEHRNTEISAAIAVRADFTGAKMSTSFIAQTDFSDAVLRNADLAGADMRNCLFVGAQLEGANLSGSK
;
A
#
# COMPACT_ATOMS: atom_id res chain seq x y z
N MET A 1 8.82 5.72 -16.35
CA MET A 1 7.44 5.38 -16.01
C MET A 1 6.51 5.87 -17.10
N PRO A 2 5.40 5.17 -17.41
CA PRO A 2 4.41 5.70 -18.34
C PRO A 2 3.80 6.99 -17.78
N ASP A 3 3.30 7.84 -18.68
CA ASP A 3 2.51 9.00 -18.27
C ASP A 3 1.25 8.52 -17.56
N LEU A 4 0.98 9.05 -16.37
CA LEU A 4 -0.20 8.69 -15.61
C LEU A 4 -1.46 9.31 -16.24
N LYS A 5 -2.52 8.53 -16.31
CA LYS A 5 -3.83 9.00 -16.75
C LYS A 5 -4.43 9.91 -15.68
N LYS A 6 -4.95 11.05 -16.07
CA LYS A 6 -5.70 11.92 -15.16
C LYS A 6 -7.16 11.53 -15.11
N ILE A 7 -7.77 11.72 -13.96
CA ILE A 7 -9.19 11.49 -13.71
C ILE A 7 -9.74 12.62 -12.85
N ALA A 8 -10.94 13.08 -13.13
CA ALA A 8 -11.61 14.05 -12.26
C ALA A 8 -12.22 13.35 -11.03
N GLN A 9 -12.38 14.08 -9.91
CA GLN A 9 -12.99 13.51 -8.70
C GLN A 9 -14.42 12.97 -8.96
N SER A 10 -15.18 13.59 -9.86
CA SER A 10 -16.53 13.11 -10.24
C SER A 10 -16.48 11.78 -11.00
N GLU A 11 -15.53 11.62 -11.91
CA GLU A 11 -15.36 10.36 -12.67
C GLU A 11 -14.87 9.24 -11.76
N LEU A 12 -13.96 9.57 -10.82
CA LEU A 12 -13.51 8.64 -9.79
C LEU A 12 -14.67 8.15 -8.93
N ALA A 13 -15.58 9.06 -8.53
CA ALA A 13 -16.78 8.70 -7.78
C ALA A 13 -17.69 7.72 -8.54
N ASP A 14 -17.79 7.86 -9.87
CA ASP A 14 -18.54 6.92 -10.71
C ASP A 14 -17.87 5.54 -10.74
N VAL A 15 -16.54 5.49 -10.90
CA VAL A 15 -15.76 4.23 -10.84
C VAL A 15 -15.96 3.51 -9.50
N ILE A 16 -15.92 4.26 -8.39
CA ILE A 16 -16.12 3.71 -7.04
C ILE A 16 -17.55 3.19 -6.90
N ARG A 17 -18.55 3.93 -7.37
CA ARG A 17 -19.95 3.49 -7.31
C ARG A 17 -20.17 2.19 -8.09
N GLU A 18 -19.63 2.07 -9.30
CA GLU A 18 -19.71 0.83 -10.10
C GLU A 18 -19.00 -0.33 -9.39
N HIS A 19 -17.88 -0.05 -8.74
CA HIS A 19 -17.15 -1.05 -7.96
C HIS A 19 -17.97 -1.54 -6.76
N GLN A 20 -18.62 -0.64 -6.03
CA GLN A 20 -19.51 -1.00 -4.93
C GLN A 20 -20.68 -1.86 -5.39
N VAL A 21 -21.26 -1.55 -6.55
CA VAL A 21 -22.31 -2.40 -7.16
C VAL A 21 -21.76 -3.81 -7.46
N MET A 22 -20.56 -3.92 -8.00
CA MET A 22 -19.89 -5.21 -8.25
C MET A 22 -19.65 -5.98 -6.95
N LEU A 23 -19.24 -5.32 -5.87
CA LEU A 23 -19.03 -5.97 -4.57
C LEU A 23 -20.33 -6.54 -3.98
N LEU A 24 -21.46 -5.89 -4.21
CA LEU A 24 -22.78 -6.36 -3.77
C LEU A 24 -23.35 -7.44 -4.67
N ASN A 25 -23.05 -7.38 -5.97
CA ASN A 25 -23.55 -8.33 -6.97
C ASN A 25 -22.55 -8.49 -8.12
N ASN A 26 -21.78 -9.57 -8.12
CA ASN A 26 -20.72 -9.84 -9.11
C ASN A 26 -21.20 -9.86 -10.59
N SER A 27 -22.50 -9.93 -10.85
CA SER A 27 -23.05 -9.89 -12.20
C SER A 27 -23.39 -8.47 -12.68
N ALA A 28 -23.29 -7.47 -11.81
CA ALA A 28 -23.55 -6.07 -12.10
C ALA A 28 -22.36 -5.20 -11.60
N GLY A 29 -22.21 -4.02 -12.19
CA GLY A 29 -21.09 -3.14 -11.88
C GLY A 29 -19.76 -3.60 -12.48
N ARG A 30 -18.68 -2.93 -12.14
CA ARG A 30 -17.31 -3.22 -12.62
C ARG A 30 -16.30 -3.11 -11.50
N ARG A 31 -15.33 -4.02 -11.49
CA ARG A 31 -14.15 -3.90 -10.62
C ARG A 31 -13.41 -2.60 -10.96
N ALA A 32 -13.11 -1.78 -9.94
CA ALA A 32 -12.28 -0.59 -10.13
C ALA A 32 -10.88 -1.00 -10.61
N ASN A 33 -10.52 -0.54 -11.79
CA ASN A 33 -9.17 -0.59 -12.33
C ASN A 33 -8.67 0.84 -12.52
N LEU A 34 -7.81 1.25 -11.60
CA LEU A 34 -7.19 2.57 -11.52
C LEU A 34 -5.68 2.47 -11.73
N SER A 35 -5.22 1.40 -12.41
CA SER A 35 -3.81 1.20 -12.71
C SER A 35 -3.26 2.33 -13.58
N PHE A 36 -2.10 2.87 -13.20
CA PHE A 36 -1.44 3.99 -13.88
C PHE A 36 -2.28 5.28 -13.95
N TYR A 37 -3.16 5.51 -12.97
CA TYR A 37 -3.84 6.80 -12.83
C TYR A 37 -3.11 7.71 -11.84
N ASP A 38 -3.20 9.02 -12.11
CA ASP A 38 -2.83 10.08 -11.18
C ASP A 38 -4.06 10.39 -10.29
N LEU A 39 -3.99 9.90 -9.07
CA LEU A 39 -4.99 10.07 -8.02
C LEU A 39 -4.41 10.88 -6.86
N SER A 40 -3.35 11.65 -7.13
CA SER A 40 -2.71 12.48 -6.13
C SER A 40 -3.70 13.51 -5.58
N ASP A 41 -3.63 13.76 -4.27
CA ASP A 41 -4.51 14.67 -3.53
C ASP A 41 -6.01 14.30 -3.53
N MET A 42 -6.39 13.12 -4.07
CA MET A 42 -7.79 12.68 -4.15
C MET A 42 -8.34 12.25 -2.78
N GLU A 43 -9.65 12.47 -2.59
CA GLU A 43 -10.41 12.02 -1.43
C GLU A 43 -11.07 10.67 -1.70
N LEU A 44 -10.62 9.65 -0.96
CA LEU A 44 -11.07 8.26 -1.07
C LEU A 44 -11.38 7.64 0.30
N SER A 45 -11.41 8.48 1.36
CA SER A 45 -11.65 8.00 2.72
C SER A 45 -12.96 7.23 2.84
N HIS A 46 -12.96 6.18 3.66
CA HIS A 46 -14.11 5.32 3.95
C HIS A 46 -14.70 4.59 2.75
N SER A 47 -14.03 4.62 1.58
CA SER A 47 -14.46 3.86 0.41
C SER A 47 -14.16 2.37 0.56
N ASP A 48 -15.04 1.51 0.06
CA ASP A 48 -14.72 0.09 -0.12
C ASP A 48 -14.08 -0.10 -1.51
N LEU A 49 -12.76 -0.28 -1.50
CA LEU A 49 -11.92 -0.51 -2.67
C LEU A 49 -11.27 -1.90 -2.60
N SER A 50 -11.92 -2.82 -1.87
CA SER A 50 -11.45 -4.20 -1.78
C SER A 50 -11.36 -4.84 -3.17
N MET A 51 -10.34 -5.67 -3.39
CA MET A 51 -10.07 -6.34 -4.68
C MET A 51 -9.84 -5.41 -5.89
N SER A 52 -9.74 -4.09 -5.72
CA SER A 52 -9.44 -3.12 -6.79
C SER A 52 -7.99 -3.22 -7.29
N ASP A 53 -7.70 -2.56 -8.40
CA ASP A 53 -6.36 -2.52 -9.00
C ASP A 53 -5.86 -1.07 -9.11
N PHE A 54 -4.78 -0.76 -8.39
CA PHE A 54 -4.06 0.52 -8.39
C PHE A 54 -2.60 0.37 -8.85
N SER A 55 -2.28 -0.71 -9.58
CA SER A 55 -0.90 -0.98 -9.99
C SER A 55 -0.27 0.23 -10.69
N GLY A 56 0.87 0.70 -10.18
CA GLY A 56 1.61 1.83 -10.73
C GLY A 56 0.89 3.19 -10.67
N ALA A 57 -0.22 3.30 -9.96
CA ALA A 57 -0.92 4.57 -9.76
C ALA A 57 -0.15 5.52 -8.84
N SER A 58 -0.44 6.82 -8.90
CA SER A 58 -0.03 7.80 -7.90
C SER A 58 -1.19 8.11 -6.97
N LEU A 59 -0.99 7.91 -5.68
CA LEU A 59 -1.87 8.28 -4.56
C LEU A 59 -1.12 9.22 -3.59
N GLN A 60 -0.15 9.99 -4.11
CA GLN A 60 0.59 10.93 -3.29
C GLN A 60 -0.34 11.93 -2.62
N HIS A 61 -0.14 12.17 -1.31
CA HIS A 61 -0.98 13.08 -0.51
C HIS A 61 -2.47 12.74 -0.47
N ALA A 62 -2.90 11.60 -1.04
CA ALA A 62 -4.32 11.22 -1.04
C ALA A 62 -4.85 11.00 0.38
N LEU A 63 -6.14 11.29 0.57
CA LEU A 63 -6.86 11.01 1.80
C LEU A 63 -7.52 9.63 1.69
N LEU A 64 -7.02 8.69 2.47
CA LEU A 64 -7.38 7.26 2.44
C LEU A 64 -7.79 6.76 3.83
N ILE A 65 -8.32 7.67 4.68
CA ILE A 65 -8.65 7.35 6.07
C ILE A 65 -9.75 6.30 6.11
N GLY A 66 -9.49 5.16 6.76
CA GLY A 66 -10.48 4.10 6.91
C GLY A 66 -10.91 3.44 5.60
N THR A 67 -10.16 3.63 4.51
CA THR A 67 -10.43 2.98 3.23
C THR A 67 -10.19 1.47 3.35
N ASN A 68 -11.09 0.68 2.78
CA ASN A 68 -10.94 -0.77 2.70
C ASN A 68 -10.26 -1.16 1.38
N PHE A 69 -8.99 -1.57 1.46
CA PHE A 69 -8.19 -2.14 0.36
C PHE A 69 -8.00 -3.65 0.46
N THR A 70 -8.79 -4.35 1.26
CA THR A 70 -8.63 -5.81 1.44
C THR A 70 -8.48 -6.53 0.10
N ARG A 71 -7.37 -7.27 -0.08
CA ARG A 71 -7.03 -7.98 -1.33
C ARG A 71 -6.92 -7.09 -2.58
N ALA A 72 -6.75 -5.79 -2.42
CA ALA A 72 -6.45 -4.91 -3.54
C ALA A 72 -5.01 -5.11 -4.03
N THR A 73 -4.76 -4.75 -5.28
CA THR A 73 -3.43 -4.67 -5.86
C THR A 73 -2.96 -3.22 -5.83
N LEU A 74 -1.96 -2.95 -5.01
CA LEU A 74 -1.26 -1.67 -4.87
C LEU A 74 0.20 -1.81 -5.35
N PHE A 75 0.41 -2.69 -6.32
CA PHE A 75 1.71 -3.05 -6.84
C PHE A 75 2.42 -1.84 -7.48
N GLY A 76 3.60 -1.48 -6.97
CA GLY A 76 4.36 -0.33 -7.46
C GLY A 76 3.66 1.03 -7.32
N THR A 77 2.62 1.12 -6.50
CA THR A 77 1.85 2.34 -6.26
C THR A 77 2.66 3.36 -5.47
N ASP A 78 2.55 4.62 -5.82
CA ASP A 78 3.15 5.73 -5.10
C ASP A 78 2.14 6.29 -4.07
N LEU A 79 2.37 6.00 -2.81
CA LEU A 79 1.55 6.40 -1.65
C LEU A 79 2.32 7.38 -0.75
N ARG A 80 3.32 8.08 -1.28
CA ARG A 80 4.12 9.00 -0.47
C ARG A 80 3.25 10.07 0.19
N VAL A 81 3.45 10.24 1.51
CA VAL A 81 2.75 11.24 2.32
C VAL A 81 1.21 11.06 2.31
N ALA A 82 0.70 9.91 1.86
CA ALA A 82 -0.73 9.61 1.92
C ALA A 82 -1.20 9.43 3.37
N ASN A 83 -2.45 9.80 3.64
CA ASN A 83 -3.09 9.58 4.92
C ASN A 83 -3.86 8.26 4.90
N LEU A 84 -3.24 7.20 5.40
CA LEU A 84 -3.77 5.82 5.45
C LEU A 84 -4.24 5.42 6.86
N ARG A 85 -4.54 6.40 7.72
CA ARG A 85 -4.99 6.11 9.08
C ARG A 85 -6.21 5.18 9.06
N ARG A 86 -6.16 4.10 9.85
CA ARG A 86 -7.22 3.09 9.95
C ARG A 86 -7.59 2.42 8.62
N ALA A 87 -6.79 2.55 7.57
CA ALA A 87 -7.03 1.83 6.32
C ALA A 87 -6.86 0.32 6.55
N ASN A 88 -7.68 -0.49 5.88
CA ASN A 88 -7.55 -1.94 5.91
C ASN A 88 -6.90 -2.43 4.62
N MET A 89 -5.65 -2.86 4.71
CA MET A 89 -4.84 -3.41 3.62
C MET A 89 -4.53 -4.90 3.81
N THR A 90 -5.43 -5.62 4.50
CA THR A 90 -5.29 -7.07 4.72
C THR A 90 -5.16 -7.80 3.37
N HIS A 91 -4.13 -8.65 3.25
CA HIS A 91 -3.80 -9.41 2.04
C HIS A 91 -3.55 -8.56 0.78
N CYS A 92 -3.22 -7.27 0.92
CA CYS A 92 -2.85 -6.44 -0.24
C CYS A 92 -1.54 -6.89 -0.87
N ASP A 93 -1.46 -6.75 -2.18
CA ASP A 93 -0.20 -6.79 -2.91
C ASP A 93 0.40 -5.37 -2.96
N LEU A 94 1.37 -5.10 -2.10
CA LEU A 94 2.09 -3.83 -1.96
C LEU A 94 3.54 -3.93 -2.47
N ARG A 95 3.88 -5.00 -3.22
CA ARG A 95 5.25 -5.19 -3.71
C ARG A 95 5.71 -4.00 -4.54
N GLY A 96 6.89 -3.46 -4.19
CA GLY A 96 7.46 -2.30 -4.85
C GLY A 96 6.71 -0.98 -4.64
N ALA A 97 5.73 -0.91 -3.74
CA ALA A 97 5.02 0.33 -3.40
C ALA A 97 5.91 1.27 -2.59
N CYS A 98 5.70 2.58 -2.75
CA CYS A 98 6.37 3.61 -1.97
C CYS A 98 5.38 4.33 -1.05
N MET A 99 5.50 4.12 0.26
CA MET A 99 4.71 4.75 1.32
C MET A 99 5.56 5.67 2.20
N ARG A 100 6.66 6.21 1.64
CA ARG A 100 7.56 7.08 2.42
C ARG A 100 6.81 8.28 3.00
N GLY A 101 6.94 8.48 4.31
CA GLY A 101 6.28 9.56 5.03
C GLY A 101 4.76 9.43 5.14
N ALA A 102 4.17 8.30 4.78
CA ALA A 102 2.73 8.06 4.94
C ALA A 102 2.34 7.92 6.41
N ASP A 103 1.10 8.28 6.74
CA ASP A 103 0.51 8.04 8.06
C ASP A 103 -0.32 6.74 8.02
N LEU A 104 0.24 5.70 8.61
CA LEU A 104 -0.35 4.36 8.76
C LEU A 104 -0.91 4.12 10.18
N THR A 105 -1.13 5.17 10.96
CA THR A 105 -1.62 5.04 12.34
C THR A 105 -2.91 4.21 12.38
N ASP A 106 -2.93 3.18 13.22
CA ASP A 106 -4.06 2.24 13.36
C ASP A 106 -4.41 1.46 12.06
N ALA A 107 -3.55 1.45 11.04
CA ALA A 107 -3.80 0.69 9.80
C ALA A 107 -3.70 -0.82 10.02
N ILE A 108 -4.44 -1.61 9.24
CA ILE A 108 -4.43 -3.07 9.28
C ILE A 108 -3.73 -3.58 8.02
N MET A 109 -2.56 -4.19 8.18
CA MET A 109 -1.71 -4.71 7.09
C MET A 109 -1.44 -6.21 7.26
N VAL A 110 -2.39 -6.92 7.84
CA VAL A 110 -2.28 -8.36 8.11
C VAL A 110 -2.06 -9.12 6.80
N ASP A 111 -1.03 -9.96 6.75
CA ASP A 111 -0.61 -10.76 5.60
C ASP A 111 -0.37 -9.94 4.30
N ALA A 112 -0.13 -8.64 4.39
CA ALA A 112 0.21 -7.81 3.24
C ALA A 112 1.57 -8.23 2.65
N ASP A 113 1.68 -8.23 1.33
CA ASP A 113 2.93 -8.54 0.63
C ASP A 113 3.66 -7.23 0.28
N MET A 114 4.74 -6.95 1.00
CA MET A 114 5.54 -5.73 0.89
C MET A 114 6.98 -6.03 0.45
N ARG A 115 7.19 -7.11 -0.27
CA ARG A 115 8.51 -7.48 -0.81
C ARG A 115 8.89 -6.65 -2.02
N GLU A 116 10.05 -6.89 -2.57
CA GLU A 116 10.45 -6.34 -3.87
C GLU A 116 9.44 -6.70 -4.95
N GLY A 117 9.20 -5.75 -5.86
CA GLY A 117 8.39 -5.93 -7.05
C GLY A 117 9.14 -5.51 -8.31
N VAL A 118 8.71 -6.04 -9.46
CA VAL A 118 9.21 -5.61 -10.78
C VAL A 118 8.06 -4.97 -11.54
N LEU A 119 8.04 -3.65 -11.57
CA LEU A 119 7.05 -2.92 -12.36
C LEU A 119 7.44 -2.99 -13.84
N ALA A 120 6.53 -3.48 -14.67
CA ALA A 120 6.72 -3.58 -16.11
C ALA A 120 5.73 -2.69 -16.86
N TRP A 121 6.19 -1.96 -17.86
CA TRP A 121 5.35 -1.19 -18.76
C TRP A 121 5.93 -1.19 -20.18
N HIS A 122 5.10 -0.85 -21.16
CA HIS A 122 5.52 -0.72 -22.56
C HIS A 122 5.44 0.75 -22.97
N ASP A 123 6.54 1.31 -23.47
CA ASP A 123 6.63 2.73 -23.84
C ASP A 123 6.25 3.01 -25.30
N GLY A 124 5.74 2.00 -25.99
CA GLY A 124 5.40 2.05 -27.42
C GLY A 124 6.51 1.50 -28.33
N THR A 125 7.72 1.31 -27.81
CA THR A 125 8.88 0.76 -28.54
C THR A 125 9.39 -0.52 -27.93
N GLU A 126 9.58 -0.53 -26.61
CA GLU A 126 10.15 -1.67 -25.88
C GLU A 126 9.41 -1.89 -24.54
N SER A 127 9.57 -3.09 -23.99
CA SER A 127 9.16 -3.39 -22.62
C SER A 127 10.20 -2.87 -21.65
N GLN A 128 9.77 -2.02 -20.73
CA GLN A 128 10.58 -1.46 -19.66
C GLN A 128 10.31 -2.19 -18.35
N TYR A 129 11.35 -2.33 -17.52
CA TYR A 129 11.27 -3.00 -16.23
C TYR A 129 11.96 -2.18 -15.16
N GLU A 130 11.33 -2.01 -14.01
CA GLU A 130 11.91 -1.34 -12.85
C GLU A 130 11.76 -2.21 -11.62
N HIS A 131 12.90 -2.58 -11.02
CA HIS A 131 12.94 -3.27 -9.73
C HIS A 131 12.76 -2.26 -8.61
N ARG A 132 11.82 -2.50 -7.73
CA ARG A 132 11.52 -1.64 -6.58
C ARG A 132 11.39 -2.46 -5.32
N ASN A 133 12.15 -2.10 -4.30
CA ASN A 133 11.85 -2.53 -2.95
C ASN A 133 10.64 -1.74 -2.45
N THR A 134 9.81 -2.35 -1.66
CA THR A 134 8.78 -1.61 -0.93
C THR A 134 9.45 -0.67 0.06
N GLU A 135 8.98 0.57 0.12
CA GLU A 135 9.54 1.62 0.96
C GLU A 135 8.47 2.23 1.85
N ILE A 136 8.66 2.13 3.17
CA ILE A 136 7.85 2.84 4.18
C ILE A 136 8.72 3.71 5.09
N SER A 137 9.90 4.11 4.61
CA SER A 137 10.83 4.93 5.40
C SER A 137 10.17 6.24 5.87
N ALA A 138 10.47 6.64 7.09
CA ALA A 138 9.94 7.83 7.76
C ALA A 138 8.38 7.86 7.85
N ALA A 139 7.71 6.71 7.72
CA ALA A 139 6.27 6.59 7.94
C ALA A 139 5.92 6.59 9.44
N ILE A 140 4.67 6.92 9.74
CA ILE A 140 4.08 6.78 11.08
C ILE A 140 3.21 5.53 11.08
N ALA A 141 3.68 4.45 11.71
CA ALA A 141 3.01 3.16 11.79
C ALA A 141 2.56 2.82 13.24
N VAL A 142 2.25 3.85 14.01
CA VAL A 142 1.87 3.73 15.42
C VAL A 142 0.58 2.90 15.54
N ARG A 143 0.61 1.84 16.36
CA ARG A 143 -0.48 0.88 16.59
C ARG A 143 -0.97 0.18 15.31
N ALA A 144 -0.22 0.20 14.22
CA ALA A 144 -0.58 -0.54 13.02
C ALA A 144 -0.37 -2.05 13.22
N ASP A 145 -1.19 -2.87 12.55
CA ASP A 145 -1.11 -4.32 12.62
C ASP A 145 -0.48 -4.90 11.34
N PHE A 146 0.76 -5.35 11.46
CA PHE A 146 1.55 -6.03 10.43
C PHE A 146 1.66 -7.54 10.67
N THR A 147 0.73 -8.14 11.40
CA THR A 147 0.77 -9.59 11.67
C THR A 147 0.91 -10.37 10.37
N GLY A 148 1.94 -11.22 10.27
CA GLY A 148 2.21 -12.05 9.11
C GLY A 148 2.64 -11.30 7.84
N ALA A 149 2.83 -9.98 7.89
CA ALA A 149 3.23 -9.19 6.73
C ALA A 149 4.60 -9.63 6.19
N LYS A 150 4.73 -9.70 4.86
CA LYS A 150 5.97 -10.08 4.17
C LYS A 150 6.73 -8.81 3.81
N MET A 151 7.73 -8.47 4.61
CA MET A 151 8.51 -7.22 4.53
C MET A 151 9.99 -7.48 4.27
N SER A 152 10.36 -8.68 3.79
CA SER A 152 11.76 -8.99 3.56
C SER A 152 12.39 -8.04 2.54
N THR A 153 13.62 -7.59 2.83
CA THR A 153 14.40 -6.64 2.02
C THR A 153 13.76 -5.25 1.83
N SER A 154 12.67 -4.92 2.52
CA SER A 154 12.02 -3.60 2.42
C SER A 154 12.85 -2.49 3.08
N PHE A 155 12.64 -1.26 2.64
CA PHE A 155 13.22 -0.06 3.25
C PHE A 155 12.23 0.54 4.24
N ILE A 156 12.51 0.39 5.53
CA ILE A 156 11.62 0.84 6.61
C ILE A 156 12.34 1.78 7.60
N ALA A 157 13.51 2.29 7.21
CA ALA A 157 14.32 3.15 8.09
C ALA A 157 13.55 4.38 8.60
N GLN A 158 13.79 4.78 9.84
CA GLN A 158 13.16 5.94 10.49
C GLN A 158 11.64 5.84 10.65
N THR A 159 11.05 4.66 10.51
CA THR A 159 9.61 4.44 10.72
C THR A 159 9.31 4.30 12.21
N ASP A 160 8.21 4.92 12.64
CA ASP A 160 7.70 4.79 14.00
C ASP A 160 6.71 3.62 14.10
N PHE A 161 7.14 2.49 14.63
CA PHE A 161 6.34 1.31 14.94
C PHE A 161 5.91 1.24 16.41
N SER A 162 5.82 2.38 17.12
CA SER A 162 5.41 2.38 18.52
C SER A 162 4.03 1.72 18.67
N ASP A 163 3.94 0.77 19.62
CA ASP A 163 2.75 -0.04 19.91
C ASP A 163 2.24 -0.88 18.71
N ALA A 164 2.99 -0.99 17.62
CA ALA A 164 2.59 -1.79 16.45
C ALA A 164 2.66 -3.31 16.74
N VAL A 165 1.83 -4.07 16.03
CA VAL A 165 1.84 -5.53 16.06
C VAL A 165 2.59 -6.06 14.84
N LEU A 166 3.74 -6.72 15.06
CA LEU A 166 4.60 -7.31 14.01
C LEU A 166 4.74 -8.82 14.20
N ARG A 167 3.74 -9.46 14.82
CA ARG A 167 3.78 -10.89 15.11
C ARG A 167 3.90 -11.69 13.81
N ASN A 168 4.87 -12.63 13.79
CA ASN A 168 5.15 -13.48 12.63
C ASN A 168 5.47 -12.70 11.34
N ALA A 169 5.76 -11.40 11.39
CA ALA A 169 6.18 -10.63 10.21
C ALA A 169 7.55 -11.10 9.72
N ASP A 170 7.73 -11.16 8.40
CA ASP A 170 9.03 -11.45 7.80
C ASP A 170 9.77 -10.15 7.46
N LEU A 171 10.73 -9.78 8.29
CA LEU A 171 11.59 -8.60 8.16
C LEU A 171 13.03 -8.97 7.76
N ALA A 172 13.24 -10.18 7.22
CA ALA A 172 14.57 -10.65 6.84
C ALA A 172 15.23 -9.69 5.84
N GLY A 173 16.44 -9.23 6.17
CA GLY A 173 17.19 -8.30 5.34
C GLY A 173 16.62 -6.88 5.22
N ALA A 174 15.57 -6.54 5.96
CA ALA A 174 15.00 -5.20 5.95
C ALA A 174 15.96 -4.15 6.51
N ASP A 175 15.92 -2.94 5.96
CA ASP A 175 16.65 -1.79 6.51
C ASP A 175 15.77 -1.08 7.56
N MET A 176 16.05 -1.35 8.83
CA MET A 176 15.29 -0.86 10.00
C MET A 176 16.05 0.23 10.78
N ARG A 177 17.07 0.84 10.21
CA ARG A 177 17.89 1.81 10.91
C ARG A 177 17.06 2.99 11.43
N ASN A 178 17.28 3.31 12.70
CA ASN A 178 16.59 4.41 13.40
C ASN A 178 15.05 4.23 13.50
N CYS A 179 14.53 3.02 13.39
CA CYS A 179 13.12 2.75 13.69
C CYS A 179 12.84 2.85 15.19
N LEU A 180 11.60 3.21 15.54
CA LEU A 180 11.09 3.16 16.91
C LEU A 180 10.19 1.94 17.07
N PHE A 181 10.46 1.11 18.10
CA PHE A 181 9.69 -0.09 18.42
C PHE A 181 9.20 -0.06 19.87
N VAL A 182 8.92 1.12 20.42
CA VAL A 182 8.44 1.24 21.81
C VAL A 182 7.07 0.56 21.93
N GLY A 183 6.97 -0.47 22.78
CA GLY A 183 5.72 -1.22 22.96
C GLY A 183 5.35 -2.15 21.80
N ALA A 184 6.15 -2.23 20.74
CA ALA A 184 5.86 -3.10 19.59
C ALA A 184 5.92 -4.60 19.97
N GLN A 185 5.06 -5.40 19.32
CA GLN A 185 4.93 -6.84 19.53
C GLN A 185 5.60 -7.58 18.36
N LEU A 186 6.74 -8.22 18.63
CA LEU A 186 7.59 -8.87 17.61
C LEU A 186 7.62 -10.41 17.76
N GLU A 187 6.70 -11.01 18.49
CA GLU A 187 6.70 -12.47 18.72
C GLU A 187 6.65 -13.22 17.37
N GLY A 188 7.61 -14.09 17.16
CA GLY A 188 7.73 -14.89 15.94
C GLY A 188 8.18 -14.13 14.70
N ALA A 189 8.50 -12.85 14.80
CA ALA A 189 9.02 -12.08 13.67
C ALA A 189 10.41 -12.58 13.24
N ASN A 190 10.66 -12.64 11.94
CA ASN A 190 11.95 -13.00 11.36
C ASN A 190 12.78 -11.73 11.10
N LEU A 191 13.80 -11.48 11.89
CA LEU A 191 14.71 -10.32 11.79
C LEU A 191 16.08 -10.69 11.19
N SER A 192 16.23 -11.88 10.59
CA SER A 192 17.51 -12.36 10.13
C SER A 192 18.12 -11.45 9.04
N GLY A 193 19.37 -11.01 9.24
CA GLY A 193 20.08 -10.15 8.29
C GLY A 193 19.53 -8.72 8.15
N SER A 194 18.58 -8.30 8.98
CA SER A 194 18.12 -6.91 9.03
C SER A 194 19.22 -5.96 9.56
N LYS A 195 19.13 -4.67 9.27
CA LYS A 195 20.13 -3.65 9.60
C LYS A 195 19.59 -2.62 10.56
#